data_967e3c2887fc4338acbbb259670aef6c
#
_entry.id   967e3c2887fc4338acbbb259670aef6c
#
_cell.length_a   1.000
_cell.length_b   1.000
_cell.length_c   1.000
_cell.angle_alpha   90.00
_cell.angle_beta   90.00
_cell.angle_gamma   90.00
#
_symmetry.space_group_name_H-M   'P 1'
#
loop_
_entity.id
_entity.type
_entity.pdbx_description
1 polymer ?
#
loop_
_entity_poly.entity_id
_entity_poly.type
_entity_poly.pdbx_seq_one_letter_code
_entity_poly.pdbx_strand_id
1 'polypeptide(L)'
;IQSDMGVLYAMAGLAERFWSEGKRLHPLDVIAEYEKTTLDELDLLREAANAAQLRRNFEGSTQLYVPEVHWDYCRKNVLVMERIYGVPIADMDTLKAKGTNFKRLADHGVELFFTQVFQHNFFHADMHPGNIFVDVTTPEFPRYIAVDFGIVGTLSTRDQYYLAENFLAFFN
;
A
#
# COMPACT_ATOMS: atom_id res chain seq x y z
N ILE A 1 10.64 4.27 20.31
CA ILE A 1 10.93 3.08 19.48
C ILE A 1 12.21 2.38 19.92
N GLN A 2 13.42 2.99 19.86
CA GLN A 2 14.67 2.29 20.27
C GLN A 2 14.64 1.80 21.72
N SER A 3 14.08 2.59 22.64
CA SER A 3 13.89 2.20 24.04
C SER A 3 12.94 1.02 24.19
N ASP A 4 11.88 1.00 23.40
CA ASP A 4 10.85 -0.03 23.44
C ASP A 4 11.37 -1.35 22.85
N MET A 5 12.18 -1.28 21.80
CA MET A 5 12.87 -2.44 21.23
C MET A 5 13.81 -3.10 22.26
N GLY A 6 14.53 -2.30 23.05
CA GLY A 6 15.35 -2.83 24.15
C GLY A 6 14.57 -3.67 25.16
N VAL A 7 13.35 -3.25 25.49
CA VAL A 7 12.46 -4.02 26.37
C VAL A 7 12.03 -5.33 25.71
N LEU A 8 11.64 -5.28 24.43
CA LEU A 8 11.24 -6.47 23.68
C LEU A 8 12.37 -7.50 23.57
N TYR A 9 13.60 -7.05 23.27
CA TYR A 9 14.78 -7.93 23.26
C TYR A 9 15.05 -8.56 24.63
N ALA A 10 14.92 -7.79 25.73
CA ALA A 10 15.09 -8.32 27.07
C ALA A 10 14.04 -9.40 27.39
N MET A 11 12.76 -9.16 27.03
CA MET A 11 11.67 -10.13 27.21
C MET A 11 11.90 -11.39 26.38
N ALA A 12 12.30 -11.24 25.11
CA ALA A 12 12.60 -12.35 24.22
C ALA A 12 13.76 -13.21 24.76
N GLY A 13 14.84 -12.59 25.24
CA GLY A 13 15.95 -13.30 25.87
C GLY A 13 15.57 -14.05 27.17
N LEU A 14 14.67 -13.47 27.96
CA LEU A 14 14.11 -14.16 29.13
C LEU A 14 13.25 -15.36 28.73
N ALA A 15 12.42 -15.20 27.68
CA ALA A 15 11.60 -16.29 27.16
C ALA A 15 12.45 -17.46 26.66
N GLU A 16 13.51 -17.21 25.92
CA GLU A 16 14.44 -18.26 25.47
C GLU A 16 15.15 -18.98 26.65
N ARG A 17 15.42 -18.23 27.71
CA ARG A 17 16.16 -18.76 28.86
C ARG A 17 15.29 -19.56 29.83
N PHE A 18 14.06 -19.12 30.06
CA PHE A 18 13.22 -19.67 31.14
C PHE A 18 12.01 -20.49 30.63
N TRP A 19 11.68 -20.45 29.34
CA TRP A 19 10.56 -21.20 28.78
C TRP A 19 11.09 -22.33 27.90
N SER A 20 10.65 -23.56 28.16
CA SER A 20 11.13 -24.76 27.46
C SER A 20 10.87 -24.71 25.95
N GLU A 21 9.73 -24.15 25.53
CA GLU A 21 9.35 -23.96 24.12
C GLU A 21 9.96 -22.67 23.53
N GLY A 22 10.49 -21.79 24.34
CA GLY A 22 11.02 -20.49 23.91
C GLY A 22 12.10 -20.58 22.83
N LYS A 23 12.99 -21.55 22.96
CA LYS A 23 14.07 -21.79 21.98
C LYS A 23 13.51 -22.19 20.60
N ARG A 24 12.40 -22.90 20.55
CA ARG A 24 11.77 -23.36 19.30
C ARG A 24 11.09 -22.20 18.55
N LEU A 25 10.63 -21.20 19.27
CA LEU A 25 9.92 -20.05 18.70
C LEU A 25 10.86 -18.95 18.19
N HIS A 26 12.16 -19.04 18.46
CA HIS A 26 13.17 -18.04 18.04
C HIS A 26 12.72 -16.60 18.27
N PRO A 27 12.29 -16.22 19.51
CA PRO A 27 11.69 -14.91 19.76
C PRO A 27 12.66 -13.75 19.49
N LEU A 28 13.96 -13.95 19.61
CA LEU A 28 14.96 -12.93 19.26
C LEU A 28 14.97 -12.64 17.77
N ASP A 29 14.85 -13.67 16.92
CA ASP A 29 14.78 -13.50 15.46
C ASP A 29 13.48 -12.77 15.07
N VAL A 30 12.38 -13.10 15.74
CA VAL A 30 11.10 -12.40 15.53
C VAL A 30 11.20 -10.91 15.88
N ILE A 31 11.84 -10.57 17.01
CA ILE A 31 12.02 -9.16 17.38
C ILE A 31 12.98 -8.45 16.42
N ALA A 32 14.03 -9.11 15.96
CA ALA A 32 14.95 -8.54 14.99
C ALA A 32 14.27 -8.22 13.64
N GLU A 33 13.40 -9.13 13.15
CA GLU A 33 12.62 -8.88 11.93
C GLU A 33 11.58 -7.77 12.13
N TYR A 34 10.93 -7.74 13.31
CA TYR A 34 9.99 -6.67 13.67
C TYR A 34 10.70 -5.31 13.74
N GLU A 35 11.89 -5.24 14.37
CA GLU A 35 12.67 -4.00 14.42
C GLU A 35 13.03 -3.51 13.02
N LYS A 36 13.52 -4.42 12.17
CA LYS A 36 13.88 -4.09 10.78
C LYS A 36 12.67 -3.57 10.01
N THR A 37 11.54 -4.25 10.07
CA THR A 37 10.30 -3.83 9.39
C THR A 37 9.84 -2.46 9.88
N THR A 38 9.82 -2.26 11.21
CA THR A 38 9.45 -0.96 11.81
C THR A 38 10.38 0.18 11.40
N LEU A 39 11.69 -0.07 11.33
CA LEU A 39 12.66 0.95 10.89
C LEU A 39 12.54 1.23 9.39
N ASP A 40 12.22 0.23 8.58
CA ASP A 40 11.97 0.36 7.15
C ASP A 40 10.70 1.20 6.88
N GLU A 41 9.64 1.01 7.66
CA GLU A 41 8.40 1.79 7.59
C GLU A 41 8.60 3.28 7.97
N LEU A 42 9.62 3.60 8.74
CA LEU A 42 9.95 4.98 9.10
C LEU A 42 10.76 5.72 8.02
N ASP A 43 11.16 5.04 6.95
CA ASP A 43 11.91 5.66 5.86
C ASP A 43 10.99 6.17 4.76
N LEU A 44 10.50 7.41 4.95
CA LEU A 44 9.58 8.06 4.01
C LEU A 44 10.19 8.34 2.61
N LEU A 45 11.51 8.22 2.43
CA LEU A 45 12.12 8.29 1.09
C LEU A 45 11.81 7.03 0.28
N ARG A 46 11.63 5.87 0.93
CA ARG A 46 11.17 4.65 0.25
C ARG A 46 9.73 4.81 -0.21
N GLU A 47 8.87 5.35 0.64
CA GLU A 47 7.49 5.67 0.28
C GLU A 47 7.43 6.67 -0.88
N ALA A 48 8.24 7.72 -0.85
CA ALA A 48 8.39 8.67 -1.96
C ALA A 48 8.79 7.98 -3.27
N ALA A 49 9.74 7.03 -3.21
CA ALA A 49 10.17 6.28 -4.38
C ALA A 49 9.06 5.36 -4.92
N ASN A 50 8.32 4.69 -4.05
CA ASN A 50 7.17 3.86 -4.40
C ASN A 50 6.06 4.70 -5.07
N ALA A 51 5.71 5.85 -4.49
CA ALA A 51 4.76 6.80 -5.06
C ALA A 51 5.19 7.23 -6.48
N ALA A 52 6.44 7.64 -6.64
CA ALA A 52 6.96 8.07 -7.93
C ALA A 52 6.99 6.93 -8.96
N GLN A 53 7.26 5.68 -8.54
CA GLN A 53 7.20 4.52 -9.42
C GLN A 53 5.77 4.24 -9.87
N LEU A 54 4.82 4.22 -8.93
CA LEU A 54 3.41 3.99 -9.26
C LEU A 54 2.86 5.11 -10.16
N ARG A 55 3.22 6.36 -9.89
CA ARG A 55 2.86 7.49 -10.75
C ARG A 55 3.35 7.30 -12.19
N ARG A 56 4.61 6.87 -12.39
CA ARG A 56 5.14 6.56 -13.73
C ARG A 56 4.36 5.43 -14.41
N ASN A 57 4.06 4.37 -13.67
CA ASN A 57 3.32 3.24 -14.19
C ASN A 57 1.91 3.63 -14.69
N PHE A 58 1.31 4.64 -14.08
CA PHE A 58 -0.03 5.15 -14.41
C PHE A 58 -0.02 6.54 -15.05
N GLU A 59 1.09 6.94 -15.67
CA GLU A 59 1.15 8.21 -16.39
C GLU A 59 0.10 8.25 -17.52
N GLY A 60 -0.72 9.30 -17.51
CA GLY A 60 -1.83 9.45 -18.46
C GLY A 60 -3.05 8.57 -18.18
N SER A 61 -3.06 7.78 -17.12
CA SER A 61 -4.21 6.93 -16.76
C SER A 61 -5.45 7.76 -16.39
N THR A 62 -6.60 7.29 -16.83
CA THR A 62 -7.92 7.82 -16.44
C THR A 62 -8.49 7.12 -15.20
N GLN A 63 -7.83 6.08 -14.71
CA GLN A 63 -8.31 5.22 -13.61
C GLN A 63 -7.69 5.59 -12.27
N LEU A 64 -6.37 5.87 -12.25
CA LEU A 64 -5.62 6.19 -11.04
C LEU A 64 -4.85 7.49 -11.20
N TYR A 65 -4.92 8.31 -10.18
CA TYR A 65 -4.04 9.44 -9.97
C TYR A 65 -3.14 9.21 -8.76
N VAL A 66 -1.86 9.45 -8.92
CA VAL A 66 -0.87 9.42 -7.84
C VAL A 66 -0.28 10.81 -7.70
N PRO A 67 -0.32 11.43 -6.51
CA PRO A 67 0.24 12.76 -6.28
C PRO A 67 1.72 12.85 -6.64
N GLU A 68 2.14 14.01 -7.10
CA GLU A 68 3.54 14.27 -7.38
C GLU A 68 4.35 14.38 -6.08
N VAL A 69 5.53 13.77 -6.07
CA VAL A 69 6.48 13.88 -4.95
C VAL A 69 7.38 15.08 -5.16
N HIS A 70 7.42 15.98 -4.19
CA HIS A 70 8.30 17.15 -4.18
C HIS A 70 9.66 16.82 -3.54
N TRP A 71 10.53 16.18 -4.29
CA TRP A 71 11.79 15.60 -3.83
C TRP A 71 12.71 16.57 -3.08
N ASP A 72 12.74 17.82 -3.46
CA ASP A 72 13.57 18.85 -2.81
C ASP A 72 13.22 19.04 -1.34
N TYR A 73 11.99 18.76 -0.97
CA TYR A 73 11.45 18.88 0.40
C TYR A 73 11.37 17.56 1.14
N CYS A 74 11.63 16.44 0.47
CA CYS A 74 11.59 15.11 1.11
C CYS A 74 12.87 14.82 1.87
N ARG A 75 12.73 14.16 3.01
CA ARG A 75 13.82 13.65 3.86
C ARG A 75 13.39 12.29 4.42
N LYS A 76 14.31 11.58 5.06
CA LYS A 76 14.02 10.26 5.65
C LYS A 76 12.76 10.24 6.54
N ASN A 77 12.49 11.33 7.22
CA ASN A 77 11.38 11.49 8.17
C ASN A 77 10.32 12.52 7.72
N VAL A 78 10.39 12.99 6.48
CA VAL A 78 9.44 13.95 5.90
C VAL A 78 9.18 13.58 4.46
N LEU A 79 7.91 13.35 4.12
CA LEU A 79 7.42 13.19 2.77
C LEU A 79 6.56 14.40 2.40
N VAL A 80 6.87 15.03 1.28
CA VAL A 80 6.10 16.16 0.74
C VAL A 80 5.60 15.78 -0.64
N MET A 81 4.28 15.77 -0.76
CA MET A 81 3.59 15.47 -2.01
C MET A 81 2.61 16.58 -2.38
N GLU A 82 2.20 16.58 -3.63
CA GLU A 82 1.12 17.40 -4.14
C GLU A 82 -0.15 17.26 -3.29
N ARG A 83 -0.82 18.37 -3.03
CA ARG A 83 -2.09 18.36 -2.34
C ARG A 83 -3.18 17.83 -3.26
N ILE A 84 -3.87 16.80 -2.83
CA ILE A 84 -5.02 16.23 -3.53
C ILE A 84 -6.34 16.88 -3.11
N TYR A 85 -7.31 16.82 -4.02
CA TYR A 85 -8.70 17.24 -3.79
C TYR A 85 -9.61 16.10 -4.26
N GLY A 86 -9.95 15.21 -3.34
CA GLY A 86 -10.81 14.05 -3.60
C GLY A 86 -11.75 13.80 -2.44
N VAL A 87 -12.79 13.03 -2.68
CA VAL A 87 -13.71 12.54 -1.65
C VAL A 87 -13.17 11.21 -1.13
N PRO A 88 -13.00 11.02 0.19
CA PRO A 88 -12.62 9.72 0.74
C PRO A 88 -13.56 8.63 0.22
N ILE A 89 -13.02 7.48 -0.18
CA ILE A 89 -13.85 6.40 -0.73
C ILE A 89 -14.86 5.86 0.29
N ALA A 90 -14.57 5.99 1.58
CA ALA A 90 -15.48 5.62 2.65
C ALA A 90 -16.67 6.57 2.82
N ASP A 91 -16.60 7.79 2.29
CA ASP A 91 -17.68 8.78 2.37
C ASP A 91 -18.70 8.59 1.25
N MET A 92 -19.44 7.48 1.38
CA MET A 92 -20.45 7.08 0.40
C MET A 92 -21.57 8.11 0.22
N ASP A 93 -21.90 8.86 1.25
CA ASP A 93 -22.99 9.83 1.19
C ASP A 93 -22.59 11.04 0.34
N THR A 94 -21.38 11.55 0.53
CA THR A 94 -20.83 12.62 -0.31
C THR A 94 -20.65 12.15 -1.75
N LEU A 95 -20.15 10.93 -1.99
CA LEU A 95 -20.00 10.37 -3.33
C LEU A 95 -21.35 10.26 -4.07
N LYS A 96 -22.38 9.77 -3.38
CA LYS A 96 -23.76 9.72 -3.92
C LYS A 96 -24.31 11.11 -4.22
N ALA A 97 -24.16 12.06 -3.28
CA ALA A 97 -24.64 13.43 -3.45
C ALA A 97 -23.98 14.13 -4.65
N LYS A 98 -22.72 13.78 -4.97
CA LYS A 98 -22.01 14.28 -6.14
C LYS A 98 -22.37 13.56 -7.44
N GLY A 99 -23.25 12.54 -7.41
CA GLY A 99 -23.69 11.81 -8.60
C GLY A 99 -22.62 10.86 -9.17
N THR A 100 -21.74 10.34 -8.34
CA THR A 100 -20.65 9.46 -8.75
C THR A 100 -21.17 8.19 -9.42
N ASN A 101 -20.64 7.87 -10.59
CA ASN A 101 -20.92 6.62 -11.28
C ASN A 101 -20.19 5.43 -10.61
N PHE A 102 -20.85 4.81 -9.64
CA PHE A 102 -20.28 3.70 -8.87
C PHE A 102 -19.97 2.46 -9.70
N LYS A 103 -20.76 2.21 -10.74
CA LYS A 103 -20.48 1.07 -11.63
C LYS A 103 -19.14 1.26 -12.31
N ARG A 104 -18.91 2.43 -12.89
CA ARG A 104 -17.62 2.75 -13.53
C ARG A 104 -16.48 2.77 -12.53
N LEU A 105 -16.71 3.29 -11.33
CA LEU A 105 -15.71 3.27 -10.27
C LEU A 105 -15.31 1.82 -9.92
N ALA A 106 -16.26 0.92 -9.79
CA ALA A 106 -16.01 -0.49 -9.54
C ALA A 106 -15.26 -1.16 -10.71
N ASP A 107 -15.69 -0.90 -11.96
CA ASP A 107 -15.01 -1.41 -13.16
C ASP A 107 -13.54 -0.95 -13.19
N HIS A 108 -13.27 0.34 -12.92
CA HIS A 108 -11.92 0.90 -12.82
C HIS A 108 -11.11 0.24 -11.69
N GLY A 109 -11.73 -0.07 -10.55
CA GLY A 109 -11.05 -0.74 -9.44
C GLY A 109 -10.54 -2.13 -9.80
N VAL A 110 -11.35 -2.90 -10.53
CA VAL A 110 -10.95 -4.23 -11.02
C VAL A 110 -9.82 -4.12 -12.05
N GLU A 111 -9.98 -3.26 -13.05
CA GLU A 111 -8.94 -3.04 -14.07
C GLU A 111 -7.63 -2.55 -13.44
N LEU A 112 -7.71 -1.64 -12.48
CA LEU A 112 -6.57 -1.11 -11.75
C LEU A 112 -5.79 -2.21 -11.03
N PHE A 113 -6.50 -3.12 -10.35
CA PHE A 113 -5.89 -4.25 -9.67
C PHE A 113 -5.13 -5.15 -10.67
N PHE A 114 -5.79 -5.56 -11.76
CA PHE A 114 -5.16 -6.43 -12.76
C PHE A 114 -3.98 -5.76 -13.46
N THR A 115 -4.08 -4.47 -13.76
CA THR A 115 -3.00 -3.69 -14.35
C THR A 115 -1.78 -3.63 -13.43
N GLN A 116 -1.98 -3.31 -12.16
CA GLN A 116 -0.88 -3.26 -11.18
C GLN A 116 -0.19 -4.62 -11.04
N VAL A 117 -0.96 -5.69 -10.90
CA VAL A 117 -0.42 -7.02 -10.59
C VAL A 117 0.19 -7.68 -11.84
N PHE A 118 -0.52 -7.68 -12.97
CA PHE A 118 -0.14 -8.49 -14.14
C PHE A 118 0.62 -7.72 -15.21
N GLN A 119 0.41 -6.41 -15.34
CA GLN A 119 1.12 -5.60 -16.35
C GLN A 119 2.37 -4.95 -15.76
N HIS A 120 2.24 -4.31 -14.61
CA HIS A 120 3.35 -3.58 -14.01
C HIS A 120 4.17 -4.42 -13.03
N ASN A 121 3.60 -5.50 -12.50
CA ASN A 121 4.16 -6.27 -11.39
C ASN A 121 4.65 -5.37 -10.25
N PHE A 122 3.90 -4.33 -9.99
CA PHE A 122 4.14 -3.36 -8.93
C PHE A 122 2.78 -2.83 -8.46
N PHE A 123 2.38 -3.25 -7.28
CA PHE A 123 1.04 -2.98 -6.78
C PHE A 123 1.07 -2.43 -5.36
N HIS A 124 0.13 -1.56 -5.08
CA HIS A 124 -0.16 -1.07 -3.74
C HIS A 124 -0.70 -2.23 -2.90
N ALA A 125 0.04 -2.61 -1.87
CA ALA A 125 -0.29 -3.79 -1.06
C ALA A 125 -1.15 -3.48 0.17
N ASP A 126 -1.39 -2.20 0.47
CA ASP A 126 -2.27 -1.74 1.56
C ASP A 126 -3.38 -0.80 1.04
N MET A 127 -4.30 -1.35 0.27
CA MET A 127 -5.47 -0.63 -0.27
C MET A 127 -6.54 -0.37 0.81
N HIS A 128 -6.13 0.15 1.97
CA HIS A 128 -7.07 0.52 3.01
C HIS A 128 -7.93 1.72 2.55
N PRO A 129 -9.25 1.75 2.83
CA PRO A 129 -10.13 2.88 2.43
C PRO A 129 -9.67 4.26 2.91
N GLY A 130 -8.86 4.35 3.98
CA GLY A 130 -8.24 5.59 4.45
C GLY A 130 -7.20 6.18 3.50
N ASN A 131 -6.62 5.36 2.63
CA ASN A 131 -5.55 5.73 1.70
C ASN A 131 -6.07 5.99 0.28
N ILE A 132 -7.40 5.86 0.08
CA ILE A 132 -8.04 5.96 -1.23
C ILE A 132 -9.06 7.07 -1.24
N PHE A 133 -8.93 7.95 -2.23
CA PHE A 133 -9.87 9.02 -2.51
C PHE A 133 -10.42 8.86 -3.92
N VAL A 134 -11.51 9.56 -4.20
CA VAL A 134 -12.14 9.57 -5.52
C VAL A 134 -12.18 11.02 -6.03
N ASP A 135 -11.57 11.24 -7.18
CA ASP A 135 -11.75 12.47 -7.94
C ASP A 135 -13.13 12.41 -8.64
N VAL A 136 -14.00 13.29 -8.25
CA VAL A 136 -15.37 13.42 -8.77
C VAL A 136 -15.57 14.74 -9.51
N THR A 137 -14.51 15.33 -10.02
CA THR A 137 -14.58 16.53 -10.88
C THR A 137 -15.47 16.26 -12.10
N THR A 138 -15.40 15.03 -12.62
CA THR A 138 -16.34 14.52 -13.64
C THR A 138 -17.02 13.28 -13.06
N PRO A 139 -18.21 13.38 -12.43
CA PRO A 139 -18.84 12.28 -11.70
C PRO A 139 -19.14 11.04 -12.56
N GLU A 140 -19.38 11.21 -13.85
CA GLU A 140 -19.58 10.12 -14.81
C GLU A 140 -18.30 9.33 -15.09
N PHE A 141 -17.12 9.92 -14.84
CA PHE A 141 -15.80 9.34 -15.06
C PHE A 141 -14.95 9.49 -13.80
N PRO A 142 -15.36 8.89 -12.67
CA PRO A 142 -14.63 9.00 -11.41
C PRO A 142 -13.27 8.31 -11.53
N ARG A 143 -12.25 8.90 -10.91
CA ARG A 143 -10.89 8.39 -10.90
C ARG A 143 -10.41 8.17 -9.46
N TYR A 144 -9.74 7.08 -9.22
CA TYR A 144 -9.08 6.85 -7.94
C TYR A 144 -7.90 7.80 -7.73
N ILE A 145 -7.70 8.22 -6.50
CA ILE A 145 -6.48 8.87 -6.03
C ILE A 145 -5.95 8.02 -4.89
N ALA A 146 -4.73 7.52 -5.01
CA ALA A 146 -4.07 6.80 -3.93
C ALA A 146 -3.06 7.70 -3.21
N VAL A 147 -3.03 7.58 -1.90
CA VAL A 147 -2.05 8.20 -1.01
C VAL A 147 -1.53 7.12 -0.07
N ASP A 148 -0.37 7.33 0.57
CA ASP A 148 0.31 6.32 1.37
C ASP A 148 0.81 5.13 0.51
N PHE A 149 2.11 5.07 0.32
CA PHE A 149 2.77 4.06 -0.52
C PHE A 149 3.85 3.30 0.27
N GLY A 150 3.66 3.23 1.59
CA GLY A 150 4.59 2.57 2.51
C GLY A 150 4.75 1.09 2.20
N ILE A 151 3.66 0.44 1.79
CA ILE A 151 3.65 -0.99 1.46
C ILE A 151 3.30 -1.19 -0.01
N VAL A 152 4.27 -1.69 -0.78
CA VAL A 152 4.08 -2.11 -2.17
C VAL A 152 4.55 -3.55 -2.33
N GLY A 153 3.96 -4.26 -3.28
CA GLY A 153 4.28 -5.65 -3.58
C GLY A 153 4.73 -5.85 -5.02
N THR A 154 5.52 -6.90 -5.19
CA THR A 154 5.84 -7.50 -6.49
C THR A 154 5.69 -9.01 -6.38
N LEU A 155 5.35 -9.68 -7.45
CA LEU A 155 5.22 -11.14 -7.49
C LEU A 155 6.36 -11.76 -8.31
N SER A 156 6.79 -12.95 -7.93
CA SER A 156 7.60 -13.76 -8.84
C SER A 156 6.75 -14.18 -10.05
N THR A 157 7.38 -14.50 -11.18
CA THR A 157 6.68 -15.02 -12.36
C THR A 157 5.84 -16.26 -12.03
N ARG A 158 6.31 -17.08 -11.10
CA ARG A 158 5.59 -18.25 -10.61
C ARG A 158 4.33 -17.86 -9.85
N ASP A 159 4.43 -16.88 -8.96
CA ASP A 159 3.29 -16.45 -8.15
C ASP A 159 2.24 -15.72 -9.00
N GLN A 160 2.67 -14.94 -10.00
CA GLN A 160 1.75 -14.35 -10.98
C GLN A 160 0.97 -15.43 -11.74
N TYR A 161 1.67 -16.49 -12.18
CA TYR A 161 1.03 -17.61 -12.87
C TYR A 161 0.01 -18.30 -11.98
N TYR A 162 0.36 -18.64 -10.73
CA TYR A 162 -0.57 -19.27 -9.80
C TYR A 162 -1.77 -18.36 -9.48
N LEU A 163 -1.54 -17.08 -9.33
CA LEU A 163 -2.62 -16.12 -9.09
C LEU A 163 -3.58 -16.06 -10.29
N ALA A 164 -3.05 -16.02 -11.51
CA ALA A 164 -3.85 -16.03 -12.73
C ALA A 164 -4.69 -17.32 -12.86
N GLU A 165 -4.10 -18.49 -12.61
CA GLU A 165 -4.81 -19.78 -12.63
C GLU A 165 -5.93 -19.83 -11.60
N ASN A 166 -5.69 -19.31 -10.39
CA ASN A 166 -6.71 -19.24 -9.35
C ASN A 166 -7.89 -18.35 -9.76
N PHE A 167 -7.64 -17.19 -10.37
CA PHE A 167 -8.70 -16.34 -10.90
C PHE A 167 -9.49 -17.03 -12.00
N LEU A 168 -8.80 -17.68 -12.96
CA LEU A 168 -9.48 -18.42 -14.04
C LEU A 168 -10.36 -19.55 -13.49
N ALA A 169 -9.88 -20.28 -12.48
CA ALA A 169 -10.64 -21.35 -11.85
C ALA A 169 -11.85 -20.83 -11.02
N PHE A 170 -11.76 -19.61 -10.51
CA PHE A 170 -12.85 -19.00 -9.72
C PHE A 170 -13.99 -18.48 -10.61
N PHE A 171 -13.68 -18.03 -11.84
CA PHE A 171 -14.64 -17.44 -12.76
C PHE A 171 -15.16 -18.40 -13.84
N ASN A 172 -14.64 -19.63 -13.91
CA ASN A 172 -15.15 -20.73 -14.78
C ASN A 172 -15.96 -21.73 -13.97
#